data_d32f63c13338c9d94557c65f49baba8a
#
_entry.id   d32f63c13338c9d94557c65f49baba8a
#
_cell.length_a   1.000
_cell.length_b   1.000
_cell.length_c   1.000
_cell.angle_alpha   90.00
_cell.angle_beta   90.00
_cell.angle_gamma   90.00
#
_symmetry.space_group_name_H-M   'P 1'
#
loop_
_entity.id
_entity.type
_entity.pdbx_description
1 polymer ?
#
loop_
_entity_poly.entity_id
_entity_poly.type
_entity_poly.pdbx_seq_one_letter_code
_entity_poly.pdbx_strand_id
1 'polypeptide(L)'
;RSDGSSRFAKNKRYGYFPSASFAWRASNEEFFPKNKYVNDAKLRLSWGMTGSMAGVSNYAPLSLISAGGASYNGSAGFQISQDARALTWEKASQFNIGFDIEMFQSRLTLNIDMFYQKTTDLLFKKPVNATTGYTTLQSNIGSLENKGLELALNGKIFTGKFKWDLGGNISFVKNKLLSLIEGNDMYIVP
;
A
#
# COMPACT_ATOMS: atom_id res chain seq x y z
N ARG A 1 -5.76 -5.75 -13.78
CA ARG A 1 -6.27 -4.38 -13.89
C ARG A 1 -5.25 -3.52 -14.63
N SER A 2 -5.73 -2.64 -15.50
CA SER A 2 -4.91 -1.60 -16.17
C SER A 2 -5.54 -0.24 -15.87
N ASP A 3 -4.74 0.69 -15.39
CA ASP A 3 -5.17 2.05 -15.08
C ASP A 3 -4.40 3.04 -15.94
N GLY A 4 -5.07 4.10 -16.39
CA GLY A 4 -4.46 5.17 -17.17
C GLY A 4 -4.66 6.54 -16.51
N SER A 5 -3.63 7.40 -16.56
CA SER A 5 -3.71 8.75 -16.02
C SER A 5 -3.02 9.76 -16.92
N SER A 6 -3.69 10.87 -17.18
CA SER A 6 -3.12 12.02 -17.90
C SER A 6 -2.08 12.81 -17.08
N ARG A 7 -1.96 12.52 -15.78
CA ARG A 7 -0.96 13.13 -14.90
C ARG A 7 0.47 12.66 -15.19
N PHE A 8 0.61 11.59 -15.98
CA PHE A 8 1.91 11.09 -16.44
C PHE A 8 2.15 11.42 -17.90
N ALA A 9 3.42 11.46 -18.29
CA ALA A 9 3.83 11.63 -19.67
C ALA A 9 3.24 10.52 -20.57
N LYS A 10 3.04 10.82 -21.86
CA LYS A 10 2.32 9.99 -22.83
C LYS A 10 2.75 8.52 -22.82
N ASN A 11 4.04 8.24 -22.64
CA ASN A 11 4.63 6.90 -22.62
C ASN A 11 4.59 6.22 -21.23
N LYS A 12 4.09 6.89 -20.18
CA LYS A 12 4.04 6.39 -18.79
C LYS A 12 2.63 6.44 -18.19
N ARG A 13 1.62 6.74 -19.01
CA ARG A 13 0.24 6.91 -18.57
C ARG A 13 -0.38 5.64 -18.00
N TYR A 14 -0.04 4.49 -18.56
CA TYR A 14 -0.67 3.23 -18.22
C TYR A 14 0.17 2.43 -17.23
N GLY A 15 -0.49 1.98 -16.17
CA GLY A 15 0.03 1.04 -15.19
C GLY A 15 -0.73 -0.29 -15.25
N TYR A 16 0.00 -1.41 -15.10
CA TYR A 16 -0.58 -2.76 -15.08
C TYR A 16 -0.43 -3.33 -13.68
N PHE A 17 -1.55 -3.76 -13.09
CA PHE A 17 -1.62 -4.19 -11.70
C PHE A 17 -2.30 -5.57 -11.63
N PRO A 18 -1.54 -6.64 -11.84
CA PRO A 18 -2.05 -7.99 -11.75
C PRO A 18 -2.39 -8.35 -10.30
N SER A 19 -3.34 -9.30 -10.15
CA SER A 19 -3.68 -9.90 -8.86
C SER A 19 -4.15 -11.32 -9.06
N ALA A 20 -3.93 -12.16 -8.05
CA ALA A 20 -4.42 -13.52 -7.99
C ALA A 20 -4.81 -13.85 -6.55
N SER A 21 -5.85 -14.67 -6.38
CA SER A 21 -6.26 -15.15 -5.07
C SER A 21 -6.68 -16.61 -5.17
N PHE A 22 -6.45 -17.32 -4.06
CA PHE A 22 -6.81 -18.72 -3.88
C PHE A 22 -7.45 -18.87 -2.50
N ALA A 23 -8.53 -19.62 -2.44
CA ALA A 23 -9.18 -19.96 -1.18
C ALA A 23 -9.52 -21.45 -1.19
N TRP A 24 -9.10 -22.12 -0.14
CA TRP A 24 -9.35 -23.55 0.03
C TRP A 24 -10.00 -23.82 1.37
N ARG A 25 -11.16 -24.47 1.30
CA ARG A 25 -11.90 -24.88 2.49
C ARG A 25 -11.52 -26.33 2.83
N ALA A 26 -10.53 -26.51 3.69
CA ALA A 26 -10.02 -27.81 4.09
C ALA A 26 -11.07 -28.67 4.78
N SER A 27 -12.04 -28.04 5.47
CA SER A 27 -13.14 -28.74 6.16
C SER A 27 -14.08 -29.49 5.21
N ASN A 28 -14.07 -29.20 3.90
CA ASN A 28 -14.87 -29.93 2.92
C ASN A 28 -14.19 -31.20 2.39
N GLU A 29 -12.91 -31.39 2.71
CA GLU A 29 -12.14 -32.53 2.20
C GLU A 29 -12.39 -33.79 3.03
N GLU A 30 -12.27 -34.95 2.38
CA GLU A 30 -12.49 -36.26 3.03
C GLU A 30 -11.49 -36.59 4.13
N PHE A 31 -10.25 -36.08 4.01
CA PHE A 31 -9.20 -36.28 5.01
C PHE A 31 -9.39 -35.41 6.26
N PHE A 32 -10.27 -34.38 6.20
CA PHE A 32 -10.46 -33.49 7.34
C PHE A 32 -11.24 -34.21 8.44
N PRO A 33 -10.74 -34.28 9.69
CA PRO A 33 -11.39 -35.00 10.76
C PRO A 33 -12.71 -34.31 11.13
N LYS A 34 -13.83 -34.99 10.84
CA LYS A 34 -15.16 -34.56 11.27
C LYS A 34 -15.29 -34.72 12.79
N ASN A 35 -14.98 -33.67 13.52
CA ASN A 35 -15.08 -33.64 14.96
C ASN A 35 -15.97 -32.49 15.44
N LYS A 36 -16.39 -32.52 16.69
CA LYS A 36 -17.24 -31.49 17.28
C LYS A 36 -16.50 -30.20 17.65
N TYR A 37 -15.17 -30.18 17.51
CA TYR A 37 -14.35 -29.05 17.95
C TYR A 37 -14.11 -28.06 16.81
N VAL A 38 -13.74 -28.56 15.63
CA VAL A 38 -13.49 -27.73 14.44
C VAL A 38 -14.57 -28.00 13.41
N ASN A 39 -15.35 -26.97 13.10
CA ASN A 39 -16.48 -27.05 12.18
C ASN A 39 -16.14 -26.59 10.78
N ASP A 40 -15.31 -25.55 10.68
CA ASP A 40 -14.83 -25.05 9.40
C ASP A 40 -13.36 -24.62 9.51
N ALA A 41 -12.61 -24.86 8.44
CA ALA A 41 -11.22 -24.43 8.32
C ALA A 41 -10.96 -24.04 6.87
N LYS A 42 -10.56 -22.77 6.66
CA LYS A 42 -10.33 -22.20 5.36
C LYS A 42 -8.98 -21.50 5.30
N LEU A 43 -8.20 -21.82 4.29
CA LEU A 43 -6.96 -21.13 3.91
C LEU A 43 -7.27 -20.11 2.82
N ARG A 44 -6.75 -18.89 2.97
CA ARG A 44 -6.80 -17.83 1.97
C ARG A 44 -5.38 -17.41 1.61
N LEU A 45 -5.10 -17.35 0.32
CA LEU A 45 -3.85 -16.83 -0.21
C LEU A 45 -4.21 -15.74 -1.22
N SER A 46 -3.58 -14.60 -1.14
CA SER A 46 -3.74 -13.56 -2.16
C SER A 46 -2.45 -12.82 -2.40
N TRP A 47 -2.26 -12.47 -3.65
CA TRP A 47 -1.21 -11.58 -4.09
C TRP A 47 -1.79 -10.56 -5.06
N GLY A 48 -1.38 -9.31 -4.94
CA GLY A 48 -1.83 -8.28 -5.85
C GLY A 48 -0.91 -7.08 -5.87
N MET A 49 -0.97 -6.37 -6.99
CA MET A 49 -0.30 -5.09 -7.16
C MET A 49 -1.32 -3.97 -7.27
N THR A 50 -0.98 -2.81 -6.71
CA THR A 50 -1.76 -1.57 -6.84
C THR A 50 -0.84 -0.43 -7.24
N GLY A 51 -1.37 0.53 -7.98
CA GLY A 51 -0.67 1.76 -8.36
C GLY A 51 -1.24 2.95 -7.63
N SER A 52 -0.36 3.88 -7.24
CA SER A 52 -0.73 5.18 -6.70
C SER A 52 -0.11 6.29 -7.52
N MET A 53 -0.84 7.39 -7.64
CA MET A 53 -0.38 8.66 -8.23
C MET A 53 -0.62 9.82 -7.26
N ALA A 54 -0.73 9.52 -5.97
CA ALA A 54 -0.95 10.51 -4.94
C ALA A 54 0.17 11.56 -4.94
N GLY A 55 -0.19 12.83 -4.85
CA GLY A 55 0.75 13.93 -4.88
C GLY A 55 1.28 14.34 -6.26
N VAL A 56 0.92 13.64 -7.35
CA VAL A 56 1.24 14.08 -8.72
C VAL A 56 0.23 15.15 -9.17
N SER A 57 0.74 16.32 -9.58
CA SER A 57 -0.09 17.41 -10.10
C SER A 57 -0.83 16.98 -11.37
N ASN A 58 -2.02 17.56 -11.62
CA ASN A 58 -2.80 17.29 -12.83
C ASN A 58 -2.05 17.66 -14.13
N TYR A 59 -1.11 18.58 -14.04
CA TYR A 59 -0.33 19.10 -15.17
C TYR A 59 1.17 18.78 -15.05
N ALA A 60 1.53 17.80 -14.23
CA ALA A 60 2.93 17.42 -13.98
C ALA A 60 3.76 17.17 -15.24
N PRO A 61 3.25 16.54 -16.33
CA PRO A 61 4.04 16.31 -17.54
C PRO A 61 4.19 17.55 -18.43
N LEU A 62 3.57 18.68 -18.07
CA LEU A 62 3.62 19.92 -18.84
C LEU A 62 4.57 20.92 -18.19
N SER A 63 5.41 21.54 -18.99
CA SER A 63 6.21 22.69 -18.52
C SER A 63 5.32 23.91 -18.46
N LEU A 64 4.92 24.28 -17.24
CA LEU A 64 4.08 25.46 -16.98
C LEU A 64 4.96 26.67 -16.68
N ILE A 65 4.51 27.86 -17.06
CA ILE A 65 5.15 29.11 -16.73
C ILE A 65 4.27 29.83 -15.71
N SER A 66 4.83 30.24 -14.59
CA SER A 66 4.20 31.07 -13.57
C SER A 66 4.84 32.45 -13.53
N ALA A 67 4.02 33.49 -13.51
CA ALA A 67 4.47 34.85 -13.28
C ALA A 67 4.53 35.16 -11.79
N GLY A 68 5.50 35.92 -11.32
CA GLY A 68 5.59 36.42 -9.94
C GLY A 68 6.32 35.50 -8.94
N GLY A 69 6.81 34.33 -9.36
CA GLY A 69 7.60 33.41 -8.52
C GLY A 69 9.10 33.77 -8.47
N ALA A 70 9.58 34.60 -9.34
CA ALA A 70 10.97 35.05 -9.40
C ALA A 70 11.01 36.56 -9.62
N SER A 71 11.97 37.23 -9.02
CA SER A 71 12.25 38.64 -9.29
C SER A 71 13.75 38.85 -9.39
N TYR A 72 14.14 39.73 -10.29
CA TYR A 72 15.52 40.18 -10.45
C TYR A 72 15.56 41.68 -10.47
N ASN A 73 16.31 42.27 -9.57
CA ASN A 73 16.48 43.71 -9.43
C ASN A 73 15.13 44.52 -9.48
N GLY A 74 14.12 44.01 -8.73
CA GLY A 74 12.80 44.66 -8.64
C GLY A 74 11.85 44.37 -9.82
N SER A 75 12.31 43.74 -10.90
CA SER A 75 11.48 43.33 -12.01
C SER A 75 10.90 41.96 -11.83
N ALA A 76 9.60 41.79 -12.12
CA ALA A 76 8.94 40.48 -12.06
C ALA A 76 9.51 39.55 -13.16
N GLY A 77 9.84 38.35 -12.76
CA GLY A 77 10.32 37.29 -13.64
C GLY A 77 9.29 36.17 -13.83
N PHE A 78 9.63 35.22 -14.67
CA PHE A 78 8.86 34.01 -14.90
C PHE A 78 9.62 32.80 -14.33
N GLN A 79 8.91 31.91 -13.69
CA GLN A 79 9.44 30.62 -13.24
C GLN A 79 8.81 29.52 -14.08
N ILE A 80 9.65 28.64 -14.63
CA ILE A 80 9.19 27.44 -15.33
C ILE A 80 8.99 26.35 -14.32
N SER A 81 7.88 25.58 -14.40
CA SER A 81 7.66 24.43 -13.55
C SER A 81 8.71 23.32 -13.82
N GLN A 82 8.92 22.50 -12.81
CA GLN A 82 9.83 21.35 -12.94
C GLN A 82 9.37 20.39 -14.04
N ASP A 83 10.32 19.79 -14.73
CA ASP A 83 10.05 18.70 -15.68
C ASP A 83 9.74 17.41 -14.91
N ALA A 84 8.46 17.09 -14.83
CA ALA A 84 7.97 15.89 -14.18
C ALA A 84 7.66 14.73 -15.17
N ARG A 85 8.15 14.81 -16.42
CA ARG A 85 7.93 13.76 -17.44
C ARG A 85 8.55 12.43 -17.10
N ALA A 86 9.54 12.40 -16.22
CA ALA A 86 10.16 11.17 -15.73
C ALA A 86 9.28 10.39 -14.75
N LEU A 87 8.28 11.03 -14.13
CA LEU A 87 7.43 10.40 -13.12
C LEU A 87 6.63 9.21 -13.67
N THR A 88 6.48 8.20 -12.82
CA THR A 88 5.68 7.01 -13.07
C THR A 88 4.86 6.63 -11.84
N TRP A 89 4.03 5.62 -11.95
CA TRP A 89 3.22 5.09 -10.88
C TRP A 89 4.07 4.59 -9.72
N GLU A 90 3.72 4.98 -8.51
CA GLU A 90 4.15 4.28 -7.30
C GLU A 90 3.46 2.92 -7.26
N LYS A 91 4.17 1.85 -6.93
CA LYS A 91 3.67 0.46 -6.99
C LYS A 91 3.75 -0.18 -5.62
N ALA A 92 2.63 -0.69 -5.14
CA ALA A 92 2.57 -1.53 -3.96
C ALA A 92 2.23 -2.97 -4.36
N SER A 93 3.10 -3.91 -4.02
CA SER A 93 2.89 -5.36 -4.15
C SER A 93 2.60 -5.92 -2.77
N GLN A 94 1.49 -6.61 -2.61
CA GLN A 94 1.06 -7.17 -1.34
C GLN A 94 0.78 -8.66 -1.48
N PHE A 95 1.26 -9.45 -0.53
CA PHE A 95 1.00 -10.86 -0.35
C PHE A 95 0.33 -11.09 1.01
N ASN A 96 -0.76 -11.86 1.03
CA ASN A 96 -1.50 -12.18 2.25
C ASN A 96 -1.72 -13.68 2.36
N ILE A 97 -1.61 -14.18 3.58
CA ILE A 97 -2.00 -15.53 3.99
C ILE A 97 -3.01 -15.38 5.12
N GLY A 98 -4.19 -15.96 4.96
CA GLY A 98 -5.25 -15.92 5.96
C GLY A 98 -5.74 -17.32 6.30
N PHE A 99 -6.05 -17.54 7.60
CA PHE A 99 -6.69 -18.73 8.12
C PHE A 99 -7.96 -18.33 8.84
N ASP A 100 -9.08 -18.91 8.40
CA ASP A 100 -10.38 -18.76 9.06
C ASP A 100 -10.75 -20.09 9.67
N ILE A 101 -10.99 -20.14 10.99
CA ILE A 101 -11.29 -21.36 11.74
C ILE A 101 -12.55 -21.13 12.54
N GLU A 102 -13.57 -21.97 12.35
CA GLU A 102 -14.75 -22.00 13.17
C GLU A 102 -14.75 -23.24 14.07
N MET A 103 -15.03 -23.02 15.32
CA MET A 103 -14.96 -24.07 16.35
C MET A 103 -16.24 -24.11 17.20
N PHE A 104 -16.50 -25.27 17.85
CA PHE A 104 -17.58 -25.46 18.81
C PHE A 104 -18.96 -25.11 18.26
N GLN A 105 -19.33 -25.66 17.09
CA GLN A 105 -20.57 -25.38 16.39
C GLN A 105 -20.72 -23.89 16.04
N SER A 106 -19.64 -23.30 15.50
CA SER A 106 -19.56 -21.86 15.13
C SER A 106 -19.78 -20.91 16.30
N ARG A 107 -19.50 -21.38 17.53
CA ARG A 107 -19.52 -20.53 18.73
C ARG A 107 -18.23 -19.74 18.89
N LEU A 108 -17.12 -20.21 18.32
CA LEU A 108 -15.85 -19.53 18.36
C LEU A 108 -15.30 -19.41 16.94
N THR A 109 -14.98 -18.19 16.53
CA THR A 109 -14.36 -17.89 15.23
C THR A 109 -13.00 -17.26 15.47
N LEU A 110 -11.97 -17.84 14.85
CA LEU A 110 -10.60 -17.34 14.86
C LEU A 110 -10.18 -16.99 13.44
N ASN A 111 -9.76 -15.76 13.24
CA ASN A 111 -9.16 -15.29 12.00
C ASN A 111 -7.70 -14.92 12.27
N ILE A 112 -6.81 -15.42 11.44
CA ILE A 112 -5.36 -15.15 11.48
C ILE A 112 -4.99 -14.64 10.10
N ASP A 113 -4.48 -13.43 9.99
CA ASP A 113 -4.02 -12.84 8.74
C ASP A 113 -2.57 -12.40 8.86
N MET A 114 -1.74 -12.85 7.93
CA MET A 114 -0.35 -12.42 7.78
C MET A 114 -0.22 -11.69 6.48
N PHE A 115 0.42 -10.52 6.48
CA PHE A 115 0.65 -9.76 5.28
C PHE A 115 2.10 -9.30 5.15
N TYR A 116 2.51 -9.20 3.89
CA TYR A 116 3.77 -8.57 3.48
C TYR A 116 3.49 -7.65 2.31
N GLN A 117 3.79 -6.38 2.45
CA GLN A 117 3.64 -5.36 1.42
C GLN A 117 4.96 -4.68 1.16
N LYS A 118 5.33 -4.57 -0.11
CA LYS A 118 6.49 -3.78 -0.55
C LYS A 118 6.00 -2.70 -1.50
N THR A 119 6.29 -1.44 -1.16
CA THR A 119 6.03 -0.28 -2.02
C THR A 119 7.34 0.18 -2.63
N THR A 120 7.35 0.36 -3.95
CA THR A 120 8.51 0.81 -4.74
C THR A 120 8.13 2.04 -5.55
N ASP A 121 9.13 2.73 -6.06
CA ASP A 121 8.94 3.93 -6.87
C ASP A 121 8.15 5.01 -6.11
N LEU A 122 8.41 5.17 -4.79
CA LEU A 122 7.73 6.16 -3.95
C LEU A 122 7.84 7.56 -4.56
N LEU A 123 6.71 8.24 -4.64
CA LEU A 123 6.63 9.62 -5.13
C LEU A 123 7.08 10.58 -4.02
N PHE A 124 8.33 10.98 -4.06
CA PHE A 124 8.96 11.79 -3.03
C PHE A 124 9.59 13.06 -3.60
N LYS A 125 9.56 14.15 -2.82
CA LYS A 125 10.24 15.42 -3.15
C LYS A 125 11.67 15.37 -2.62
N LYS A 126 12.65 15.06 -3.47
CA LYS A 126 14.06 15.14 -3.07
C LYS A 126 14.57 16.58 -3.11
N PRO A 127 15.36 17.02 -2.12
CA PRO A 127 16.04 18.30 -2.21
C PRO A 127 17.07 18.26 -3.35
N VAL A 128 17.19 19.38 -4.02
CA VAL A 128 18.18 19.57 -5.10
C VAL A 128 18.96 20.85 -4.85
N ASN A 129 20.14 20.97 -5.47
CA ASN A 129 20.95 22.18 -5.35
C ASN A 129 20.20 23.37 -5.93
N ALA A 130 20.17 24.47 -5.19
CA ALA A 130 19.48 25.71 -5.59
C ALA A 130 19.98 26.30 -6.93
N THR A 131 21.17 25.92 -7.38
CA THR A 131 21.69 26.30 -8.73
C THR A 131 20.84 25.77 -9.87
N THR A 132 20.00 24.74 -9.63
CA THR A 132 19.02 24.24 -10.59
C THR A 132 17.79 25.14 -10.77
N GLY A 133 17.65 26.18 -9.94
CA GLY A 133 16.46 27.04 -9.88
C GLY A 133 15.31 26.46 -9.05
N TYR A 134 15.50 25.31 -8.40
CA TYR A 134 14.51 24.65 -7.57
C TYR A 134 15.12 24.23 -6.23
N THR A 135 14.29 24.13 -5.20
CA THR A 135 14.69 23.64 -3.89
C THR A 135 14.44 22.13 -3.74
N THR A 136 13.42 21.63 -4.44
CA THR A 136 13.03 20.20 -4.43
C THR A 136 12.65 19.74 -5.81
N LEU A 137 12.82 18.47 -6.11
CA LEU A 137 12.39 17.81 -7.33
C LEU A 137 11.56 16.58 -6.98
N GLN A 138 10.35 16.48 -7.53
CA GLN A 138 9.52 15.30 -7.38
C GLN A 138 10.09 14.16 -8.24
N SER A 139 10.30 13.00 -7.65
CA SER A 139 10.90 11.84 -8.30
C SER A 139 10.31 10.55 -7.73
N ASN A 140 10.35 9.48 -8.51
CA ASN A 140 10.08 8.12 -8.03
C ASN A 140 11.35 7.57 -7.40
N ILE A 141 11.48 7.67 -6.10
CA ILE A 141 12.66 7.23 -5.34
C ILE A 141 12.24 6.56 -4.05
N GLY A 142 13.04 5.59 -3.66
CA GLY A 142 12.82 4.91 -2.40
C GLY A 142 11.85 3.73 -2.47
N SER A 143 11.91 2.96 -1.43
CA SER A 143 11.03 1.81 -1.23
C SER A 143 10.84 1.56 0.26
N LEU A 144 9.65 1.07 0.62
CA LEU A 144 9.31 0.69 1.98
C LEU A 144 8.65 -0.69 2.01
N GLU A 145 8.76 -1.33 3.15
CA GLU A 145 8.11 -2.59 3.43
C GLU A 145 7.25 -2.49 4.68
N ASN A 146 6.07 -3.08 4.60
CA ASN A 146 5.17 -3.30 5.73
C ASN A 146 4.90 -4.78 5.85
N LYS A 147 4.98 -5.31 7.04
CA LYS A 147 4.59 -6.69 7.34
C LYS A 147 3.91 -6.76 8.68
N GLY A 148 2.96 -7.66 8.79
CA GLY A 148 2.23 -7.78 10.03
C GLY A 148 1.50 -9.10 10.17
N LEU A 149 1.02 -9.29 11.40
CA LEU A 149 0.17 -10.36 11.85
C LEU A 149 -1.05 -9.74 12.50
N GLU A 150 -2.22 -10.17 12.07
CA GLU A 150 -3.51 -9.76 12.64
C GLU A 150 -4.24 -11.00 13.14
N LEU A 151 -4.75 -10.90 14.35
CA LEU A 151 -5.52 -11.96 15.01
C LEU A 151 -6.88 -11.37 15.40
N ALA A 152 -7.96 -12.04 15.04
CA ALA A 152 -9.30 -11.70 15.51
C ALA A 152 -9.98 -12.95 16.09
N LEU A 153 -10.54 -12.80 17.26
CA LEU A 153 -11.26 -13.84 17.97
C LEU A 153 -12.65 -13.36 18.31
N ASN A 154 -13.69 -14.11 17.94
CA ASN A 154 -15.08 -13.82 18.25
C ASN A 154 -15.72 -15.05 18.86
N GLY A 155 -16.38 -14.88 20.00
CA GLY A 155 -17.01 -15.96 20.75
C GLY A 155 -18.46 -15.66 21.15
N LYS A 156 -19.36 -16.60 20.90
CA LYS A 156 -20.75 -16.59 21.41
C LYS A 156 -20.76 -17.25 22.78
N ILE A 157 -20.67 -16.46 23.84
CA ILE A 157 -20.53 -16.97 25.21
C ILE A 157 -21.86 -17.58 25.66
N PHE A 158 -22.96 -16.86 25.49
CA PHE A 158 -24.29 -17.34 25.80
C PHE A 158 -25.17 -17.32 24.55
N THR A 159 -25.87 -18.43 24.29
CA THR A 159 -26.72 -18.61 23.09
C THR A 159 -28.18 -18.96 23.46
N GLY A 160 -28.56 -18.87 24.74
CA GLY A 160 -29.91 -19.14 25.25
C GLY A 160 -30.85 -17.94 25.14
N LYS A 161 -31.75 -17.81 26.14
CA LYS A 161 -32.62 -16.64 26.26
C LYS A 161 -31.84 -15.33 26.41
N PHE A 162 -30.77 -15.38 27.17
CA PHE A 162 -29.75 -14.32 27.21
C PHE A 162 -28.64 -14.67 26.18
N LYS A 163 -28.35 -13.70 25.31
CA LYS A 163 -27.29 -13.82 24.29
C LYS A 163 -26.18 -12.85 24.63
N TRP A 164 -24.96 -13.35 24.61
CA TRP A 164 -23.78 -12.51 24.82
C TRP A 164 -22.65 -12.99 23.90
N ASP A 165 -22.21 -12.08 23.05
CA ASP A 165 -21.09 -12.26 22.15
C ASP A 165 -19.93 -11.39 22.62
N LEU A 166 -18.71 -11.94 22.59
CA LEU A 166 -17.47 -11.25 22.93
C LEU A 166 -16.49 -11.38 21.76
N GLY A 167 -15.90 -10.27 21.35
CA GLY A 167 -14.88 -10.24 20.30
C GLY A 167 -13.73 -9.35 20.67
N GLY A 168 -12.56 -9.70 20.14
CA GLY A 168 -11.34 -8.92 20.27
C GLY A 168 -10.42 -9.14 19.09
N ASN A 169 -9.59 -8.14 18.78
CA ASN A 169 -8.55 -8.24 17.79
C ASN A 169 -7.24 -7.64 18.29
N ILE A 170 -6.14 -8.10 17.73
CA ILE A 170 -4.81 -7.55 17.96
C ILE A 170 -4.05 -7.56 16.63
N SER A 171 -3.30 -6.50 16.37
CA SER A 171 -2.48 -6.35 15.18
C SER A 171 -1.05 -5.98 15.55
N PHE A 172 -0.10 -6.67 14.96
CA PHE A 172 1.33 -6.39 15.07
C PHE A 172 1.85 -5.99 13.69
N VAL A 173 2.29 -4.74 13.54
CA VAL A 173 2.77 -4.20 12.26
C VAL A 173 4.19 -3.72 12.42
N LYS A 174 5.06 -4.11 11.47
CA LYS A 174 6.43 -3.62 11.35
C LYS A 174 6.58 -2.91 10.01
N ASN A 175 6.94 -1.64 10.07
CA ASN A 175 7.31 -0.82 8.93
C ASN A 175 8.83 -0.74 8.83
N LYS A 176 9.37 -0.78 7.62
CA LYS A 176 10.79 -0.59 7.35
C LYS A 176 10.99 0.18 6.06
N LEU A 177 11.71 1.28 6.14
CA LEU A 177 12.21 1.97 4.95
C LEU A 177 13.41 1.19 4.41
N LEU A 178 13.34 0.79 3.14
CA LEU A 178 14.38 -0.01 2.49
C LEU A 178 15.40 0.85 1.77
N SER A 179 14.95 1.90 1.09
CA SER A 179 15.81 2.87 0.42
C SER A 179 15.08 4.21 0.29
N LEU A 180 15.81 5.32 0.33
CA LEU A 180 15.30 6.66 0.07
C LEU A 180 15.90 7.28 -1.19
N ILE A 181 17.23 7.17 -1.37
CA ILE A 181 17.96 7.68 -2.53
C ILE A 181 19.15 6.76 -2.76
N GLU A 182 19.54 6.55 -4.01
CA GLU A 182 20.76 5.83 -4.32
C GLU A 182 21.96 6.42 -3.56
N GLY A 183 22.52 5.64 -2.63
CA GLY A 183 23.77 5.91 -1.95
C GLY A 183 23.72 6.66 -0.62
N ASN A 184 22.57 7.09 -0.10
CA ASN A 184 22.48 7.74 1.23
C ASN A 184 21.29 7.22 2.05
N ASP A 185 21.60 6.46 3.10
CA ASP A 185 20.62 5.86 4.01
C ASP A 185 20.05 6.83 5.07
N MET A 186 20.42 8.12 5.06
CA MET A 186 19.97 9.07 6.07
C MET A 186 19.37 10.33 5.45
N TYR A 187 18.06 10.49 5.60
CA TYR A 187 17.38 11.75 5.56
C TYR A 187 16.97 12.15 6.98
N ILE A 188 17.58 13.14 7.53
CA ILE A 188 17.08 13.87 8.70
C ILE A 188 16.08 14.86 8.13
N VAL A 189 14.79 14.63 8.37
CA VAL A 189 13.75 15.64 8.15
C VAL A 189 13.78 16.50 9.40
N PRO A 190 14.00 17.82 9.27
CA PRO A 190 13.91 18.73 10.40
C PRO A 190 12.49 18.85 10.93
#